data_0afc69d602de0b819b55a98e520544fc
#
_entry.id   0afc69d602de0b819b55a98e520544fc
#
_cell.length_a   1.000
_cell.length_b   1.000
_cell.length_c   1.000
_cell.angle_alpha   90.00
_cell.angle_beta   90.00
_cell.angle_gamma   90.00
#
_symmetry.space_group_name_H-M   'P 1'
#
loop_
_entity.id
_entity.type
_entity.pdbx_description
1 polymer ?
#
loop_
_entity_poly.entity_id
_entity_poly.type
_entity_poly.pdbx_seq_one_letter_code
_entity_poly.pdbx_strand_id
1 'polypeptide(L)'
;MKYSRQRAAILSFLQSRRDHPTAETVYTSMKEAFPNISLGTVYRNLNQLAEAGMIAKHSFGVLSIDHFDYNTNPHYHFVCKCCNAVIDLPMEHSGFASIDEAASEGFDGLIEEHRLYFCGICKNCLDKASGQT
;
A
#
# COMPACT_ATOMS: atom_id res chain seq x y z
N MET A 1 -20.68 4.57 -7.00
CA MET A 1 -19.99 3.56 -7.82
C MET A 1 -20.93 2.41 -8.11
N LYS A 2 -20.99 2.00 -9.35
CA LYS A 2 -21.90 0.94 -9.76
C LYS A 2 -21.43 -0.43 -9.25
N TYR A 3 -22.37 -1.26 -8.80
CA TYR A 3 -22.04 -2.60 -8.30
C TYR A 3 -21.43 -3.46 -9.40
N SER A 4 -20.41 -4.22 -9.04
CA SER A 4 -19.74 -5.16 -9.94
C SER A 4 -19.29 -6.36 -9.10
N ARG A 5 -19.60 -7.57 -9.58
CA ARG A 5 -19.19 -8.80 -8.90
C ARG A 5 -17.66 -8.87 -8.81
N GLN A 6 -16.97 -8.47 -9.87
CA GLN A 6 -15.51 -8.47 -9.90
C GLN A 6 -14.95 -7.49 -8.89
N ARG A 7 -15.52 -6.26 -8.83
CA ARG A 7 -15.05 -5.25 -7.88
C ARG A 7 -15.29 -5.69 -6.44
N ALA A 8 -16.46 -6.28 -6.16
CA ALA A 8 -16.77 -6.78 -4.84
C ALA A 8 -15.79 -7.88 -4.41
N ALA A 9 -15.44 -8.77 -5.32
CA ALA A 9 -14.49 -9.85 -5.04
C ALA A 9 -13.08 -9.30 -4.78
N ILE A 10 -12.66 -8.28 -5.53
CA ILE A 10 -11.37 -7.63 -5.33
C ILE A 10 -11.32 -6.97 -3.96
N LEU A 11 -12.37 -6.24 -3.60
CA LEU A 11 -12.43 -5.59 -2.29
C LEU A 11 -12.38 -6.61 -1.16
N SER A 12 -13.12 -7.70 -1.30
CA SER A 12 -13.14 -8.78 -0.31
C SER A 12 -11.76 -9.41 -0.14
N PHE A 13 -11.05 -9.61 -1.25
CA PHE A 13 -9.69 -10.13 -1.21
C PHE A 13 -8.76 -9.21 -0.42
N LEU A 14 -8.83 -7.90 -0.69
CA LEU A 14 -8.00 -6.92 0.02
C LEU A 14 -8.32 -6.86 1.51
N GLN A 15 -9.59 -7.03 1.88
CA GLN A 15 -9.99 -7.02 3.28
C GLN A 15 -9.31 -8.13 4.08
N SER A 16 -9.00 -9.24 3.43
CA SER A 16 -8.39 -10.39 4.08
C SER A 16 -6.85 -10.34 4.09
N ARG A 17 -6.26 -9.34 3.46
CA ARG A 17 -4.81 -9.25 3.31
C ARG A 17 -4.22 -8.10 4.12
N ARG A 18 -2.99 -8.29 4.58
CA ARG A 18 -2.25 -7.27 5.30
C ARG A 18 -0.87 -7.02 4.71
N ASP A 19 -0.59 -7.64 3.57
CA ASP A 19 0.71 -7.61 2.93
C ASP A 19 0.80 -6.60 1.78
N HIS A 20 -0.19 -5.73 1.63
CA HIS A 20 -0.20 -4.66 0.63
C HIS A 20 0.00 -5.21 -0.79
N PRO A 21 -0.95 -6.00 -1.30
CA PRO A 21 -0.74 -6.69 -2.59
C PRO A 21 -0.66 -5.73 -3.76
N THR A 22 0.05 -6.18 -4.80
CA THR A 22 0.09 -5.50 -6.09
C THR A 22 -1.11 -5.92 -6.93
N ALA A 23 -1.34 -5.21 -8.04
CA ALA A 23 -2.41 -5.57 -8.97
C ALA A 23 -2.20 -6.97 -9.54
N GLU A 24 -0.95 -7.36 -9.77
CA GLU A 24 -0.66 -8.70 -10.30
C GLU A 24 -1.03 -9.80 -9.31
N THR A 25 -0.77 -9.57 -8.02
CA THR A 25 -1.16 -10.52 -6.97
C THR A 25 -2.68 -10.66 -6.92
N VAL A 26 -3.40 -9.54 -6.99
CA VAL A 26 -4.87 -9.55 -7.01
C VAL A 26 -5.37 -10.28 -8.25
N TYR A 27 -4.78 -10.00 -9.40
CA TYR A 27 -5.13 -10.63 -10.67
C TYR A 27 -5.02 -12.16 -10.58
N THR A 28 -3.90 -12.65 -10.05
CA THR A 28 -3.67 -14.09 -9.91
C THR A 28 -4.76 -14.75 -9.06
N SER A 29 -5.16 -14.09 -7.96
CA SER A 29 -6.24 -14.60 -7.11
C SER A 29 -7.60 -14.54 -7.79
N MET A 30 -7.87 -13.47 -8.53
CA MET A 30 -9.17 -13.30 -9.16
C MET A 30 -9.42 -14.27 -10.31
N LYS A 31 -8.37 -14.81 -10.92
CA LYS A 31 -8.52 -15.72 -12.05
C LYS A 31 -9.23 -17.03 -11.68
N GLU A 32 -9.20 -17.41 -10.43
CA GLU A 32 -9.89 -18.63 -9.98
C GLU A 32 -11.42 -18.49 -10.13
N ALA A 33 -11.95 -17.33 -9.70
CA ALA A 33 -13.39 -17.08 -9.78
C ALA A 33 -13.81 -16.48 -11.12
N PHE A 34 -12.89 -15.77 -11.79
CA PHE A 34 -13.16 -15.08 -13.05
C PHE A 34 -12.08 -15.43 -14.06
N PRO A 35 -12.16 -16.62 -14.69
CA PRO A 35 -11.08 -17.09 -15.59
C PRO A 35 -10.76 -16.16 -16.75
N ASN A 36 -11.72 -15.35 -17.16
CA ASN A 36 -11.55 -14.45 -18.33
C ASN A 36 -11.19 -13.02 -17.92
N ILE A 37 -10.96 -12.77 -16.63
CA ILE A 37 -10.60 -11.43 -16.17
C ILE A 37 -9.23 -11.05 -16.73
N SER A 38 -9.06 -9.78 -17.11
CA SER A 38 -7.77 -9.27 -17.57
C SER A 38 -7.07 -8.49 -16.48
N LEU A 39 -5.76 -8.37 -16.58
CA LEU A 39 -4.99 -7.52 -15.67
C LEU A 39 -5.46 -6.07 -15.74
N GLY A 40 -5.78 -5.60 -16.96
CA GLY A 40 -6.30 -4.24 -17.14
C GLY A 40 -7.59 -4.01 -16.38
N THR A 41 -8.49 -5.01 -16.35
CA THR A 41 -9.73 -4.92 -15.60
C THR A 41 -9.46 -4.84 -14.11
N VAL A 42 -8.48 -5.61 -13.61
CA VAL A 42 -8.09 -5.56 -12.19
C VAL A 42 -7.57 -4.16 -11.86
N TYR A 43 -6.67 -3.62 -12.66
CA TYR A 43 -6.14 -2.26 -12.44
C TYR A 43 -7.26 -1.22 -12.43
N ARG A 44 -8.19 -1.31 -13.38
CA ARG A 44 -9.29 -0.35 -13.47
C ARG A 44 -10.15 -0.39 -12.20
N ASN A 45 -10.46 -1.59 -11.72
CA ASN A 45 -11.27 -1.74 -10.49
C ASN A 45 -10.52 -1.24 -9.26
N LEU A 46 -9.23 -1.56 -9.14
CA LEU A 46 -8.42 -1.09 -8.03
C LEU A 46 -8.34 0.44 -8.01
N ASN A 47 -8.12 1.06 -9.16
CA ASN A 47 -8.06 2.51 -9.24
C ASN A 47 -9.41 3.16 -8.91
N GLN A 48 -10.51 2.57 -9.33
CA GLN A 48 -11.83 3.07 -8.98
C GLN A 48 -12.10 2.98 -7.47
N LEU A 49 -11.69 1.88 -6.84
CA LEU A 49 -11.82 1.73 -5.39
C LEU A 49 -10.97 2.75 -4.64
N ALA A 50 -9.76 3.00 -5.14
CA ALA A 50 -8.88 4.00 -4.53
C ALA A 50 -9.44 5.41 -4.67
N GLU A 51 -9.96 5.75 -5.84
CA GLU A 51 -10.58 7.06 -6.09
C GLU A 51 -11.81 7.27 -5.20
N ALA A 52 -12.54 6.19 -4.92
CA ALA A 52 -13.72 6.25 -4.06
C ALA A 52 -13.34 6.26 -2.57
N GLY A 53 -12.07 6.16 -2.22
CA GLY A 53 -11.63 6.17 -0.83
C GLY A 53 -11.85 4.87 -0.09
N MET A 54 -12.19 3.79 -0.78
CA MET A 54 -12.46 2.51 -0.16
C MET A 54 -11.20 1.70 0.12
N ILE A 55 -10.13 2.00 -0.61
CA ILE A 55 -8.81 1.40 -0.40
C ILE A 55 -7.77 2.51 -0.59
N ALA A 56 -6.55 2.24 -0.16
CA ALA A 56 -5.42 3.14 -0.35
C ALA A 56 -4.50 2.59 -1.43
N LYS A 57 -3.96 3.47 -2.25
CA LYS A 57 -2.97 3.13 -3.27
C LYS A 57 -1.65 3.77 -2.86
N HIS A 58 -0.62 2.97 -2.72
CA HIS A 58 0.70 3.44 -2.28
C HIS A 58 1.71 3.30 -3.41
N SER A 59 2.37 4.41 -3.72
CA SER A 59 3.46 4.44 -4.69
C SER A 59 4.74 4.80 -3.95
N PHE A 60 5.62 3.83 -3.76
CA PHE A 60 6.87 4.05 -3.04
C PHE A 60 7.99 4.30 -4.06
N GLY A 61 8.75 5.39 -3.86
CA GLY A 61 9.77 5.79 -4.83
C GLY A 61 10.87 4.77 -5.07
N VAL A 62 11.10 3.85 -4.12
CA VAL A 62 12.10 2.79 -4.31
C VAL A 62 11.54 1.60 -5.07
N LEU A 63 10.23 1.53 -5.24
CA LEU A 63 9.56 0.46 -5.97
C LEU A 63 8.86 1.07 -7.19
N SER A 64 8.88 0.38 -8.31
CA SER A 64 8.22 0.85 -9.53
C SER A 64 6.78 0.32 -9.66
N ILE A 65 6.27 -0.33 -8.64
CA ILE A 65 4.96 -0.99 -8.66
C ILE A 65 4.10 -0.42 -7.54
N ASP A 66 2.84 -0.14 -7.84
CA ASP A 66 1.87 0.33 -6.84
C ASP A 66 1.40 -0.82 -5.98
N HIS A 67 1.18 -0.53 -4.71
CA HIS A 67 0.62 -1.47 -3.73
C HIS A 67 -0.74 -0.95 -3.26
N PHE A 68 -1.63 -1.86 -2.92
CA PHE A 68 -2.99 -1.52 -2.53
C PHE A 68 -3.28 -2.05 -1.14
N ASP A 69 -4.01 -1.26 -0.35
CA ASP A 69 -4.23 -1.55 1.07
C ASP A 69 -5.68 -1.24 1.42
N TYR A 70 -6.36 -2.18 2.07
CA TYR A 70 -7.71 -1.95 2.54
C TYR A 70 -7.74 -0.90 3.68
N ASN A 71 -6.66 -0.82 4.47
CA ASN A 71 -6.57 0.14 5.56
C ASN A 71 -6.31 1.54 5.01
N THR A 72 -7.32 2.40 5.05
CA THR A 72 -7.22 3.78 4.56
C THR A 72 -6.82 4.77 5.64
N ASN A 73 -6.68 4.33 6.88
CA ASN A 73 -6.21 5.20 7.96
C ASN A 73 -4.75 5.56 7.77
N PRO A 74 -4.36 6.81 8.05
CA PRO A 74 -2.96 7.20 7.91
C PRO A 74 -2.05 6.35 8.79
N HIS A 75 -0.99 5.82 8.21
CA HIS A 75 0.03 5.06 8.93
C HIS A 75 1.31 5.08 8.12
N TYR A 76 2.41 4.77 8.77
CA TYR A 76 3.70 4.74 8.10
C TYR A 76 4.04 3.33 7.64
N HIS A 77 4.84 3.27 6.59
CA HIS A 77 5.28 2.01 6.00
C HIS A 77 6.78 1.91 5.99
N PHE A 78 7.27 0.69 5.98
CA PHE A 78 8.68 0.36 5.81
C PHE A 78 8.81 -0.49 4.56
N VAL A 79 9.79 -0.16 3.72
CA VAL A 79 10.07 -0.92 2.49
C VAL A 79 11.45 -1.56 2.63
N CYS A 80 11.51 -2.88 2.49
CA CYS A 80 12.76 -3.60 2.53
C CYS A 80 13.45 -3.50 1.17
N LYS A 81 14.69 -3.02 1.17
CA LYS A 81 15.47 -2.89 -0.06
C LYS A 81 15.90 -4.24 -0.64
N CYS A 82 15.93 -5.28 0.20
CA CYS A 82 16.37 -6.62 -0.24
C CYS A 82 15.25 -7.42 -0.87
N CYS A 83 14.11 -7.53 -0.18
CA CYS A 83 13.02 -8.39 -0.63
C CYS A 83 11.79 -7.63 -1.11
N ASN A 84 11.81 -6.29 -1.04
CA ASN A 84 10.71 -5.42 -1.46
C ASN A 84 9.43 -5.58 -0.63
N ALA A 85 9.52 -6.19 0.56
CA ALA A 85 8.37 -6.29 1.44
C ALA A 85 7.94 -4.91 1.91
N VAL A 86 6.63 -4.69 1.98
CA VAL A 86 6.05 -3.47 2.51
C VAL A 86 5.37 -3.82 3.84
N ILE A 87 5.82 -3.20 4.90
CA ILE A 87 5.42 -3.54 6.27
C ILE A 87 4.88 -2.29 6.96
N ASP A 88 3.75 -2.43 7.65
CA ASP A 88 3.22 -1.33 8.46
C ASP A 88 4.09 -1.15 9.71
N LEU A 89 4.41 0.10 10.01
CA LEU A 89 5.16 0.43 11.21
C LEU A 89 4.18 0.80 12.33
N PRO A 90 4.44 0.35 13.57
CA PRO A 90 3.54 0.63 14.70
C PRO A 90 3.78 2.02 15.29
N MET A 91 3.83 3.03 14.44
CA MET A 91 3.98 4.42 14.88
C MET A 91 2.61 5.02 15.14
N GLU A 92 2.51 5.83 16.18
CA GLU A 92 1.27 6.50 16.51
C GLU A 92 0.96 7.62 15.56
N HIS A 93 -0.34 7.87 15.36
CA HIS A 93 -0.85 8.90 14.47
C HIS A 93 -0.41 10.31 14.86
N SER A 94 -0.11 10.55 16.13
CA SER A 94 0.31 11.87 16.61
C SER A 94 1.59 12.37 15.90
N GLY A 95 2.41 11.43 15.39
CA GLY A 95 3.60 11.79 14.66
C GLY A 95 3.33 12.53 13.36
N PHE A 96 2.18 12.28 12.73
CA PHE A 96 1.82 12.94 11.47
C PHE A 96 1.66 14.45 11.66
N ALA A 97 0.93 14.86 12.70
CA ALA A 97 0.70 16.29 12.97
C ALA A 97 2.01 17.01 13.27
N SER A 98 2.91 16.38 14.03
CA SER A 98 4.19 16.97 14.38
C SER A 98 5.06 17.24 13.16
N ILE A 99 5.06 16.33 12.20
CA ILE A 99 5.82 16.49 10.97
C ILE A 99 5.27 17.67 10.15
N ASP A 100 3.94 17.74 10.02
CA ASP A 100 3.30 18.82 9.27
C ASP A 100 3.57 20.18 9.91
N GLU A 101 3.51 20.26 11.23
CA GLU A 101 3.79 21.50 11.97
C GLU A 101 5.24 21.94 11.74
N ALA A 102 6.18 21.01 11.84
CA ALA A 102 7.59 21.32 11.62
C ALA A 102 7.84 21.81 10.19
N ALA A 103 7.19 21.18 9.21
CA ALA A 103 7.34 21.58 7.82
C ALA A 103 6.73 22.95 7.53
N SER A 104 5.74 23.35 8.33
CA SER A 104 5.03 24.62 8.12
C SER A 104 5.80 25.84 8.63
N GLU A 105 6.80 25.62 9.48
CA GLU A 105 7.60 26.73 10.00
C GLU A 105 8.36 27.43 8.88
N GLY A 106 8.17 28.74 8.77
CA GLY A 106 8.82 29.54 7.74
C GLY A 106 8.27 29.34 6.34
N PHE A 107 7.17 28.63 6.21
CA PHE A 107 6.55 28.38 4.91
C PHE A 107 5.23 29.16 4.82
N ASP A 108 5.06 29.92 3.75
CA ASP A 108 3.90 30.79 3.57
C ASP A 108 2.69 30.10 2.96
N GLY A 109 2.84 28.87 2.51
CA GLY A 109 1.75 28.10 1.92
C GLY A 109 0.97 27.31 2.96
N LEU A 110 0.14 26.40 2.49
CA LEU A 110 -0.65 25.51 3.34
C LEU A 110 -0.16 24.08 3.15
N ILE A 111 0.24 23.45 4.25
CA ILE A 111 0.59 22.03 4.25
C ILE A 111 -0.67 21.27 4.65
N GLU A 112 -1.19 20.45 3.74
CA GLU A 112 -2.40 19.68 4.02
C GLU A 112 -2.08 18.27 4.50
N GLU A 113 -1.00 17.68 3.96
CA GLU A 113 -0.61 16.31 4.32
C GLU A 113 0.84 16.07 3.94
N HIS A 114 1.38 14.95 4.36
CA HIS A 114 2.67 14.49 3.90
C HIS A 114 2.61 13.00 3.58
N ARG A 115 3.58 12.53 2.81
CA ARG A 115 3.74 11.11 2.50
C ARG A 115 5.14 10.71 2.88
N LEU A 116 5.25 9.66 3.68
CA LEU A 116 6.53 9.25 4.25
C LEU A 116 6.58 7.74 4.32
N TYR A 117 7.70 7.17 3.93
CA TYR A 117 7.97 5.78 4.17
C TYR A 117 9.44 5.62 4.53
N PHE A 118 9.76 4.52 5.21
CA PHE A 118 11.12 4.24 5.64
C PHE A 118 11.68 3.10 4.81
N CYS A 119 12.96 3.14 4.53
CA CYS A 119 13.65 2.14 3.73
C CYS A 119 14.78 1.51 4.54
N GLY A 120 15.01 0.25 4.35
CA GLY A 120 16.10 -0.45 5.03
C GLY A 120 16.05 -1.93 4.76
N ILE A 121 16.41 -2.72 5.77
CA ILE A 121 16.49 -4.17 5.67
C ILE A 121 15.54 -4.76 6.71
N CYS A 122 14.60 -5.60 6.28
CA CYS A 122 13.65 -6.21 7.20
C CYS A 122 14.30 -7.29 8.05
N LYS A 123 13.61 -7.72 9.12
CA LYS A 123 14.14 -8.70 10.04
C LYS A 123 14.54 -10.00 9.35
N ASN A 124 13.70 -10.49 8.45
CA ASN A 124 13.99 -11.73 7.75
C ASN A 124 15.28 -11.64 6.92
N CYS A 125 15.48 -10.51 6.24
CA CYS A 125 16.69 -10.31 5.44
C CYS A 125 17.92 -10.12 6.32
N LEU A 126 17.77 -9.41 7.46
CA LEU A 126 18.86 -9.28 8.42
C LEU A 126 19.25 -10.63 8.98
N ASP A 127 18.27 -11.45 9.34
CA ASP A 127 18.53 -12.79 9.89
C ASP A 127 19.24 -13.68 8.87
N LYS A 128 18.86 -13.60 7.61
CA LYS A 128 19.51 -14.36 6.55
C LYS A 128 20.97 -13.93 6.37
N ALA A 129 21.23 -12.64 6.46
CA ALA A 129 22.59 -12.13 6.28
C ALA A 129 23.48 -12.47 7.46
N SER A 130 22.97 -12.41 8.71
CA SER A 130 23.77 -12.66 9.91
C SER A 130 23.73 -14.11 10.35
N GLY A 131 22.68 -14.85 9.97
CA GLY A 131 22.52 -16.26 10.29
C GLY A 131 23.14 -17.20 9.28
N GLN A 132 24.06 -16.73 8.51
CA GLN A 132 24.74 -17.52 7.49
C GLN A 132 25.52 -18.65 8.13
N THR A 133 25.07 -19.82 7.91
CA THR A 133 25.76 -21.02 8.38
C THR A 133 25.71 -22.06 7.33
#